data_5e740311560fbae1f8ff79fb28e47f57
#
_entry.id   5e740311560fbae1f8ff79fb28e47f57
#
_cell.length_a   1.000
_cell.length_b   1.000
_cell.length_c   1.000
_cell.angle_alpha   90.00
_cell.angle_beta   90.00
_cell.angle_gamma   90.00
#
_symmetry.space_group_name_H-M   'P 1'
#
loop_
_entity.id
_entity.type
_entity.pdbx_description
1 polymer ?
#
loop_
_entity_poly.entity_id
_entity_poly.type
_entity_poly.pdbx_seq_one_letter_code
_entity_poly.pdbx_strand_id
1 'polypeptide(L)'
;MLVLEQRPSGTDLKRLEADFAQFVGIPPLIAHRTFAWPERADSVVNLDAFVEQGYDATVCHVLAAHPNDIRPVATNSLVDVRKFGTQKDWDDWSRMQLADMPNPSNITSQRYMAHQQTAYRTLIARGLGNWWGAFINEEQVGSLGLFFLGGIGRFQSVLTAEQHRNRNVCKTLVSEVIKLTAGQSDRLVMVADESYHAGALYEAMGFQLQGRVASLCQEPRN
;
A
#
# COMPACT_ATOMS: atom_id res chain seq x y z
N MET A 1 -8.61 -1.82 11.91
CA MET A 1 -8.40 -3.12 11.23
C MET A 1 -8.10 -4.15 12.29
N LEU A 2 -8.72 -5.33 12.20
CA LEU A 2 -8.42 -6.49 13.05
C LEU A 2 -7.61 -7.48 12.21
N VAL A 3 -6.44 -7.87 12.68
CA VAL A 3 -5.56 -8.83 12.00
C VAL A 3 -5.76 -10.20 12.64
N LEU A 4 -6.06 -11.20 11.83
CA LEU A 4 -6.31 -12.58 12.26
C LEU A 4 -5.08 -13.44 11.96
N GLU A 5 -4.87 -14.48 12.75
CA GLU A 5 -3.76 -15.41 12.54
C GLU A 5 -3.97 -16.35 11.36
N GLN A 6 -5.23 -16.61 11.00
CA GLN A 6 -5.61 -17.52 9.91
C GLN A 6 -6.93 -17.11 9.26
N ARG A 7 -7.21 -17.71 8.10
CA ARG A 7 -8.45 -17.48 7.34
C ARG A 7 -9.67 -17.83 8.20
N PRO A 8 -10.64 -16.90 8.36
CA PRO A 8 -11.91 -17.21 8.97
C PRO A 8 -12.83 -17.98 8.00
N SER A 9 -13.83 -18.67 8.53
CA SER A 9 -14.95 -19.20 7.76
C SER A 9 -16.07 -18.17 7.66
N GLY A 10 -16.98 -18.31 6.69
CA GLY A 10 -18.16 -17.43 6.58
C GLY A 10 -19.05 -17.45 7.82
N THR A 11 -19.03 -18.52 8.61
CA THR A 11 -19.79 -18.64 9.88
C THR A 11 -19.16 -17.85 11.02
N ASP A 12 -17.88 -17.47 10.92
CA ASP A 12 -17.18 -16.68 11.96
C ASP A 12 -17.56 -15.21 11.93
N LEU A 13 -18.23 -14.72 10.88
CA LEU A 13 -18.39 -13.28 10.64
C LEU A 13 -19.05 -12.56 11.83
N LYS A 14 -20.12 -13.11 12.40
CA LYS A 14 -20.78 -12.50 13.57
C LYS A 14 -19.84 -12.33 14.77
N ARG A 15 -18.99 -13.32 15.01
CA ARG A 15 -17.98 -13.27 16.07
C ARG A 15 -16.93 -12.20 15.76
N LEU A 16 -16.42 -12.17 14.53
CA LEU A 16 -15.45 -11.17 14.07
C LEU A 16 -15.98 -9.74 14.17
N GLU A 17 -17.25 -9.52 13.86
CA GLU A 17 -17.90 -8.21 14.00
C GLU A 17 -18.01 -7.78 15.47
N ALA A 18 -18.32 -8.73 16.36
CA ALA A 18 -18.35 -8.48 17.81
C ALA A 18 -16.95 -8.18 18.35
N ASP A 19 -15.94 -8.95 17.96
CA ASP A 19 -14.54 -8.73 18.31
C ASP A 19 -14.06 -7.36 17.78
N PHE A 20 -14.42 -7.00 16.54
CA PHE A 20 -14.09 -5.69 15.97
C PHE A 20 -14.72 -4.55 16.77
N ALA A 21 -15.98 -4.67 17.14
CA ALA A 21 -16.68 -3.68 17.95
C ALA A 21 -16.02 -3.51 19.33
N GLN A 22 -15.59 -4.60 19.92
CA GLN A 22 -14.94 -4.62 21.25
C GLN A 22 -13.52 -4.04 21.21
N PHE A 23 -12.68 -4.44 20.26
CA PHE A 23 -11.25 -4.14 20.26
C PHE A 23 -10.85 -2.96 19.38
N VAL A 24 -11.65 -2.63 18.36
CA VAL A 24 -11.33 -1.55 17.40
C VAL A 24 -12.29 -0.38 17.56
N GLY A 25 -13.59 -0.65 17.64
CA GLY A 25 -14.60 0.39 17.88
C GLY A 25 -15.86 0.23 17.04
N ILE A 26 -16.78 1.16 17.28
CA ILE A 26 -18.12 1.20 16.67
C ILE A 26 -18.41 2.60 16.09
N PRO A 27 -19.41 2.72 15.19
CA PRO A 27 -19.88 4.04 14.75
C PRO A 27 -20.30 4.94 15.93
N PRO A 28 -20.15 6.27 15.82
CA PRO A 28 -19.65 7.00 14.63
C PRO A 28 -18.12 7.13 14.56
N LEU A 29 -17.37 6.66 15.56
CA LEU A 29 -15.92 6.82 15.61
C LEU A 29 -15.22 5.95 14.57
N ILE A 30 -15.65 4.69 14.46
CA ILE A 30 -15.15 3.73 13.47
C ILE A 30 -16.32 3.30 12.61
N ALA A 31 -16.37 3.82 11.40
CA ALA A 31 -17.50 3.59 10.50
C ALA A 31 -17.34 2.33 9.63
N HIS A 32 -16.11 1.99 9.22
CA HIS A 32 -15.80 0.81 8.40
C HIS A 32 -15.25 -0.33 9.25
N ARG A 33 -15.49 -1.56 8.81
CA ARG A 33 -14.91 -2.77 9.41
C ARG A 33 -13.90 -3.36 8.45
N THR A 34 -12.69 -3.64 8.93
CA THR A 34 -11.64 -4.27 8.11
C THR A 34 -11.01 -5.42 8.87
N PHE A 35 -10.98 -6.59 8.24
CA PHE A 35 -10.30 -7.79 8.69
C PHE A 35 -9.20 -8.14 7.71
N ALA A 36 -8.08 -8.68 8.18
CA ALA A 36 -7.01 -9.15 7.32
C ALA A 36 -6.34 -10.39 7.94
N TRP A 37 -5.84 -11.29 7.10
CA TRP A 37 -5.13 -12.49 7.52
C TRP A 37 -4.10 -12.93 6.48
N PRO A 38 -3.07 -13.67 6.91
CA PRO A 38 -2.08 -14.21 5.98
C PRO A 38 -2.65 -15.41 5.21
N GLU A 39 -2.24 -15.54 3.96
CA GLU A 39 -2.51 -16.66 3.09
C GLU A 39 -1.22 -17.23 2.50
N ARG A 40 -1.18 -18.54 2.28
CA ARG A 40 -0.06 -19.13 1.60
C ARG A 40 -0.04 -18.72 0.13
N ALA A 41 1.15 -18.66 -0.47
CA ALA A 41 1.33 -18.29 -1.87
C ALA A 41 0.56 -19.23 -2.84
N ASP A 42 0.43 -20.50 -2.48
CA ASP A 42 -0.18 -21.58 -3.27
C ASP A 42 -1.65 -21.88 -2.89
N SER A 43 -2.22 -21.17 -1.92
CA SER A 43 -3.59 -21.43 -1.47
C SER A 43 -4.63 -20.94 -2.49
N VAL A 44 -5.72 -21.69 -2.62
CA VAL A 44 -6.92 -21.19 -3.30
C VAL A 44 -7.68 -20.32 -2.31
N VAL A 45 -7.85 -19.04 -2.66
CA VAL A 45 -8.57 -18.07 -1.84
C VAL A 45 -9.96 -17.88 -2.42
N ASN A 46 -10.99 -18.32 -1.69
CA ASN A 46 -12.38 -18.05 -2.01
C ASN A 46 -12.98 -17.21 -0.87
N LEU A 47 -13.53 -16.06 -1.22
CA LEU A 47 -14.11 -15.07 -0.29
C LEU A 47 -15.59 -14.79 -0.60
N ASP A 48 -16.23 -15.58 -1.47
CA ASP A 48 -17.61 -15.37 -1.94
C ASP A 48 -18.59 -15.28 -0.77
N ALA A 49 -18.46 -16.15 0.24
CA ALA A 49 -19.33 -16.15 1.41
C ALA A 49 -19.30 -14.83 2.21
N PHE A 50 -18.22 -14.04 2.13
CA PHE A 50 -18.12 -12.72 2.74
C PHE A 50 -18.64 -11.63 1.80
N VAL A 51 -18.39 -11.75 0.50
CA VAL A 51 -18.92 -10.85 -0.53
C VAL A 51 -20.46 -10.87 -0.53
N GLU A 52 -21.06 -12.05 -0.42
CA GLU A 52 -22.51 -12.23 -0.28
C GLU A 52 -23.08 -11.54 0.98
N GLN A 53 -22.28 -11.34 2.00
CA GLN A 53 -22.63 -10.62 3.22
C GLN A 53 -22.30 -9.11 3.17
N GLY A 54 -21.89 -8.62 1.99
CA GLY A 54 -21.66 -7.20 1.71
C GLY A 54 -20.31 -6.67 2.13
N TYR A 55 -19.30 -7.53 2.15
CA TYR A 55 -17.89 -7.13 2.29
C TYR A 55 -17.22 -7.03 0.92
N ASP A 56 -16.43 -5.98 0.74
CA ASP A 56 -15.44 -5.93 -0.32
C ASP A 56 -14.24 -6.81 0.08
N ALA A 57 -13.82 -7.68 -0.84
CA ALA A 57 -12.78 -8.63 -0.59
C ALA A 57 -11.58 -8.36 -1.52
N THR A 58 -10.38 -8.33 -0.95
CA THR A 58 -9.13 -8.09 -1.68
C THR A 58 -8.10 -9.14 -1.30
N VAL A 59 -7.35 -9.63 -2.28
CA VAL A 59 -6.17 -10.47 -2.06
C VAL A 59 -4.96 -9.74 -2.61
N CYS A 60 -3.93 -9.60 -1.79
CA CYS A 60 -2.69 -8.97 -2.18
C CYS A 60 -1.53 -9.97 -2.15
N HIS A 61 -0.67 -9.94 -3.14
CA HIS A 61 0.62 -10.60 -3.11
C HIS A 61 1.56 -9.89 -2.13
N VAL A 62 2.25 -10.65 -1.31
CA VAL A 62 3.38 -10.20 -0.50
C VAL A 62 4.65 -10.64 -1.21
N LEU A 63 5.35 -9.69 -1.78
CA LEU A 63 6.57 -9.90 -2.54
C LEU A 63 7.77 -9.40 -1.75
N ALA A 64 8.87 -10.14 -1.76
CA ALA A 64 10.10 -9.71 -1.09
C ALA A 64 11.34 -9.95 -1.93
N ALA A 65 12.37 -9.13 -1.69
CA ALA A 65 13.70 -9.28 -2.29
C ALA A 65 14.77 -8.91 -1.27
N HIS A 66 15.96 -9.49 -1.39
CA HIS A 66 17.15 -8.91 -0.79
C HIS A 66 17.58 -7.68 -1.63
N PRO A 67 18.01 -6.56 -1.04
CA PRO A 67 18.40 -5.37 -1.81
C PRO A 67 19.44 -5.64 -2.91
N ASN A 68 20.35 -6.60 -2.69
CA ASN A 68 21.38 -6.99 -3.66
C ASN A 68 20.85 -7.84 -4.83
N ASP A 69 19.65 -8.39 -4.72
CA ASP A 69 19.02 -9.22 -5.76
C ASP A 69 18.14 -8.39 -6.71
N ILE A 70 18.07 -7.08 -6.48
CA ILE A 70 17.30 -6.17 -7.33
C ILE A 70 17.95 -6.09 -8.70
N ARG A 71 17.18 -6.42 -9.72
CA ARG A 71 17.62 -6.45 -11.12
C ARG A 71 17.55 -5.06 -11.75
N PRO A 72 18.52 -4.72 -12.61
CA PRO A 72 18.41 -3.53 -13.44
C PRO A 72 17.15 -3.57 -14.32
N VAL A 73 16.44 -2.47 -14.37
CA VAL A 73 15.23 -2.29 -15.21
C VAL A 73 15.36 -1.01 -16.04
N ALA A 74 14.58 -0.94 -17.11
CA ALA A 74 14.49 0.29 -17.90
C ALA A 74 13.94 1.43 -17.03
N THR A 75 14.67 2.54 -17.00
CA THR A 75 14.31 3.76 -16.27
C THR A 75 13.93 4.88 -17.24
N ASN A 76 13.33 5.93 -16.71
CA ASN A 76 13.00 7.15 -17.43
C ASN A 76 13.93 8.28 -16.96
N SER A 77 14.82 8.75 -17.85
CA SER A 77 15.83 9.77 -17.55
C SER A 77 15.25 11.17 -17.29
N LEU A 78 13.98 11.40 -17.58
CA LEU A 78 13.29 12.66 -17.29
C LEU A 78 12.77 12.71 -15.86
N VAL A 79 12.78 11.59 -15.14
CA VAL A 79 12.29 11.50 -13.77
C VAL A 79 13.39 11.84 -12.80
N ASP A 80 13.19 12.91 -12.03
CA ASP A 80 13.95 13.21 -10.81
C ASP A 80 13.28 12.56 -9.60
N VAL A 81 14.08 11.94 -8.72
CA VAL A 81 13.60 11.26 -7.51
C VAL A 81 14.18 11.93 -6.27
N ARG A 82 13.31 12.49 -5.44
CA ARG A 82 13.73 13.15 -4.19
C ARG A 82 12.80 12.85 -3.03
N LYS A 83 13.32 13.02 -1.82
CA LYS A 83 12.49 12.99 -0.60
C LYS A 83 11.51 14.14 -0.57
N PHE A 84 10.35 13.90 0.02
CA PHE A 84 9.44 14.99 0.38
C PHE A 84 10.12 15.91 1.41
N GLY A 85 10.09 17.20 1.15
CA GLY A 85 10.67 18.22 2.02
C GLY A 85 9.71 19.37 2.34
N THR A 86 8.65 19.53 1.57
CA THR A 86 7.75 20.68 1.65
C THR A 86 6.30 20.28 1.90
N GLN A 87 5.47 21.23 2.34
CA GLN A 87 4.04 21.01 2.44
C GLN A 87 3.41 20.77 1.05
N LYS A 88 3.93 21.45 0.02
CA LYS A 88 3.51 21.27 -1.37
C LYS A 88 3.65 19.81 -1.84
N ASP A 89 4.74 19.12 -1.48
CA ASP A 89 4.92 17.70 -1.83
C ASP A 89 3.78 16.83 -1.28
N TRP A 90 3.34 17.11 -0.04
CA TRP A 90 2.24 16.41 0.61
C TRP A 90 0.87 16.79 0.04
N ASP A 91 0.68 18.04 -0.36
CA ASP A 91 -0.56 18.48 -0.99
C ASP A 91 -0.73 17.86 -2.37
N ASP A 92 0.35 17.80 -3.15
CA ASP A 92 0.41 17.13 -4.45
C ASP A 92 0.18 15.62 -4.31
N TRP A 93 0.79 15.00 -3.29
CA TRP A 93 0.56 13.60 -2.94
C TRP A 93 -0.92 13.33 -2.63
N SER A 94 -1.52 14.12 -1.76
CA SER A 94 -2.94 13.95 -1.41
C SER A 94 -3.84 14.06 -2.64
N ARG A 95 -3.58 15.03 -3.51
CA ARG A 95 -4.33 15.22 -4.76
C ARG A 95 -4.19 14.01 -5.68
N MET A 96 -2.97 13.50 -5.86
CA MET A 96 -2.70 12.35 -6.71
C MET A 96 -3.34 11.06 -6.15
N GLN A 97 -3.27 10.83 -4.85
CA GLN A 97 -3.91 9.68 -4.20
C GLN A 97 -5.43 9.75 -4.29
N LEU A 98 -6.02 10.92 -4.04
CA LEU A 98 -7.47 11.12 -4.16
C LEU A 98 -7.96 10.92 -5.59
N ALA A 99 -7.20 11.37 -6.60
CA ALA A 99 -7.56 11.17 -8.00
C ALA A 99 -7.62 9.70 -8.42
N ASP A 100 -6.89 8.82 -7.74
CA ASP A 100 -6.88 7.37 -7.99
C ASP A 100 -8.00 6.63 -7.21
N MET A 101 -8.73 7.32 -6.33
CA MET A 101 -9.85 6.74 -5.57
C MET A 101 -11.16 6.77 -6.36
N PRO A 102 -12.08 5.82 -6.14
CA PRO A 102 -13.39 5.79 -6.82
C PRO A 102 -14.24 7.06 -6.61
N ASN A 103 -14.13 7.69 -5.44
CA ASN A 103 -14.92 8.87 -5.05
C ASN A 103 -14.02 9.97 -4.47
N PRO A 104 -13.20 10.67 -5.29
CA PRO A 104 -12.19 11.61 -4.83
C PRO A 104 -12.77 12.84 -4.09
N SER A 105 -13.98 13.27 -4.41
CA SER A 105 -14.66 14.41 -3.78
C SER A 105 -15.41 14.07 -2.49
N ASN A 106 -15.52 12.78 -2.14
CA ASN A 106 -16.20 12.35 -0.92
C ASN A 106 -15.42 12.82 0.31
N ILE A 107 -16.13 13.43 1.28
CA ILE A 107 -15.54 13.88 2.54
C ILE A 107 -14.86 12.74 3.33
N THR A 108 -15.36 11.51 3.22
CA THR A 108 -14.75 10.33 3.83
C THR A 108 -13.38 10.03 3.23
N SER A 109 -13.25 10.07 1.89
CA SER A 109 -11.98 9.91 1.18
C SER A 109 -10.98 10.99 1.58
N GLN A 110 -11.42 12.25 1.66
CA GLN A 110 -10.57 13.37 2.07
C GLN A 110 -10.08 13.22 3.52
N ARG A 111 -10.97 12.83 4.45
CA ARG A 111 -10.61 12.56 5.85
C ARG A 111 -9.64 11.39 5.97
N TYR A 112 -9.89 10.31 5.23
CA TYR A 112 -8.98 9.17 5.17
C TYR A 112 -7.58 9.59 4.73
N MET A 113 -7.46 10.37 3.65
CA MET A 113 -6.17 10.86 3.16
C MET A 113 -5.46 11.76 4.18
N ALA A 114 -6.18 12.64 4.87
CA ALA A 114 -5.61 13.47 5.92
C ALA A 114 -5.06 12.64 7.10
N HIS A 115 -5.78 11.58 7.49
CA HIS A 115 -5.30 10.63 8.51
C HIS A 115 -4.06 9.87 8.04
N GLN A 116 -4.05 9.36 6.81
CA GLN A 116 -2.90 8.67 6.23
C GLN A 116 -1.67 9.57 6.19
N GLN A 117 -1.83 10.79 5.70
CA GLN A 117 -0.76 11.79 5.69
C GLN A 117 -0.18 12.02 7.08
N THR A 118 -1.03 12.22 8.09
CA THR A 118 -0.61 12.42 9.47
C THR A 118 0.15 11.21 10.01
N ALA A 119 -0.34 10.00 9.76
CA ALA A 119 0.30 8.76 10.18
C ALA A 119 1.70 8.61 9.56
N TYR A 120 1.83 8.82 8.25
CA TYR A 120 3.12 8.71 7.57
C TYR A 120 4.11 9.78 8.03
N ARG A 121 3.67 11.03 8.19
CA ARG A 121 4.51 12.11 8.75
C ARG A 121 4.98 11.79 10.17
N THR A 122 4.13 11.15 10.98
CA THR A 122 4.51 10.69 12.32
C THR A 122 5.59 9.62 12.26
N LEU A 123 5.49 8.64 11.36
CA LEU A 123 6.53 7.61 11.17
C LEU A 123 7.86 8.25 10.72
N ILE A 124 7.80 9.22 9.81
CA ILE A 124 8.99 9.97 9.34
C ILE A 124 9.62 10.76 10.49
N ALA A 125 8.81 11.46 11.27
CA ALA A 125 9.31 12.22 12.43
C ALA A 125 9.98 11.33 13.50
N ARG A 126 9.57 10.06 13.57
CA ARG A 126 10.19 9.03 14.44
C ARG A 126 11.44 8.38 13.82
N GLY A 127 11.87 8.81 12.63
CA GLY A 127 13.05 8.27 11.94
C GLY A 127 12.85 6.87 11.36
N LEU A 128 11.61 6.40 11.18
CA LEU A 128 11.32 5.05 10.71
C LEU A 128 11.34 4.93 9.17
N GLY A 129 11.61 5.98 8.44
CA GLY A 129 11.66 5.98 6.98
C GLY A 129 11.38 7.35 6.38
N ASN A 130 11.05 7.36 5.10
CA ASN A 130 10.76 8.60 4.37
C ASN A 130 9.69 8.38 3.31
N TRP A 131 9.13 9.50 2.83
CA TRP A 131 8.33 9.56 1.62
C TRP A 131 9.14 10.14 0.46
N TRP A 132 8.95 9.59 -0.73
CA TRP A 132 9.71 9.94 -1.93
C TRP A 132 8.76 10.28 -3.06
N GLY A 133 9.14 11.25 -3.87
CA GLY A 133 8.43 11.66 -5.07
C GLY A 133 9.26 11.42 -6.32
N ALA A 134 8.57 11.09 -7.40
CA ALA A 134 9.07 11.15 -8.77
C ALA A 134 8.53 12.43 -9.42
N PHE A 135 9.40 13.23 -10.00
CA PHE A 135 9.07 14.52 -10.58
C PHE A 135 9.52 14.58 -12.05
N ILE A 136 8.70 15.21 -12.90
CA ILE A 136 9.04 15.60 -14.27
C ILE A 136 8.72 17.09 -14.40
N ASN A 137 9.72 17.92 -14.71
CA ASN A 137 9.56 19.38 -14.78
C ASN A 137 8.88 19.96 -13.54
N GLU A 138 9.32 19.56 -12.34
CA GLU A 138 8.78 19.95 -11.03
C GLU A 138 7.33 19.46 -10.74
N GLU A 139 6.67 18.80 -11.67
CA GLU A 139 5.38 18.16 -11.46
C GLU A 139 5.59 16.79 -10.79
N GLN A 140 4.88 16.52 -9.70
CA GLN A 140 4.89 15.22 -9.05
C GLN A 140 4.07 14.22 -9.88
N VAL A 141 4.75 13.21 -10.44
CA VAL A 141 4.17 12.20 -11.32
C VAL A 141 4.09 10.82 -10.69
N GLY A 142 4.66 10.65 -9.50
CA GLY A 142 4.59 9.42 -8.74
C GLY A 142 5.11 9.61 -7.32
N SER A 143 4.82 8.67 -6.45
CA SER A 143 5.31 8.69 -5.08
C SER A 143 5.31 7.31 -4.44
N LEU A 144 6.11 7.15 -3.39
CA LEU A 144 6.08 6.01 -2.49
C LEU A 144 6.60 6.38 -1.10
N GLY A 145 6.13 5.64 -0.08
CA GLY A 145 6.80 5.58 1.21
C GLY A 145 7.72 4.37 1.28
N LEU A 146 8.84 4.48 2.00
CA LEU A 146 9.67 3.35 2.39
C LEU A 146 10.01 3.48 3.87
N PHE A 147 9.56 2.50 4.66
CA PHE A 147 9.72 2.48 6.11
C PHE A 147 10.46 1.23 6.57
N PHE A 148 11.29 1.38 7.61
CA PHE A 148 12.20 0.35 8.09
C PHE A 148 11.84 -0.07 9.51
N LEU A 149 11.76 -1.38 9.73
CA LEU A 149 11.57 -1.96 11.05
C LEU A 149 12.18 -3.37 11.08
N GLY A 150 13.04 -3.65 12.06
CA GLY A 150 13.61 -4.98 12.26
C GLY A 150 14.34 -5.56 11.04
N GLY A 151 15.12 -4.73 10.32
CA GLY A 151 15.83 -5.16 9.11
C GLY A 151 14.96 -5.26 7.84
N ILE A 152 13.67 -4.97 7.95
CA ILE A 152 12.73 -4.99 6.81
C ILE A 152 12.45 -3.57 6.35
N GLY A 153 12.62 -3.30 5.05
CA GLY A 153 12.16 -2.10 4.35
C GLY A 153 10.84 -2.38 3.64
N ARG A 154 9.73 -1.78 4.10
CA ARG A 154 8.41 -1.97 3.51
C ARG A 154 7.99 -0.75 2.70
N PHE A 155 7.69 -0.98 1.43
CA PHE A 155 7.09 0.03 0.56
C PHE A 155 5.63 0.28 0.90
N GLN A 156 5.20 1.53 0.79
CA GLN A 156 3.84 1.98 1.08
C GLN A 156 3.30 2.84 -0.06
N SER A 157 2.04 2.60 -0.45
CA SER A 157 1.26 3.42 -1.38
C SER A 157 2.06 3.86 -2.60
N VAL A 158 2.71 2.89 -3.27
CA VAL A 158 3.43 3.14 -4.52
C VAL A 158 2.41 3.52 -5.59
N LEU A 159 2.47 4.76 -6.07
CA LEU A 159 1.53 5.28 -7.05
C LEU A 159 2.26 6.03 -8.15
N THR A 160 1.78 5.87 -9.38
CA THR A 160 2.12 6.69 -10.55
C THR A 160 0.84 7.32 -11.07
N ALA A 161 0.84 8.63 -11.27
CA ALA A 161 -0.28 9.36 -11.86
C ALA A 161 -0.68 8.75 -13.20
N GLU A 162 -1.98 8.62 -13.45
CA GLU A 162 -2.53 7.85 -14.58
C GLU A 162 -1.91 8.25 -15.93
N GLN A 163 -1.80 9.55 -16.21
CA GLN A 163 -1.24 10.09 -17.45
C GLN A 163 0.26 9.80 -17.62
N HIS A 164 0.95 9.31 -16.58
CA HIS A 164 2.38 8.96 -16.57
C HIS A 164 2.63 7.45 -16.44
N ARG A 165 1.59 6.62 -16.43
CA ARG A 165 1.71 5.16 -16.44
C ARG A 165 2.35 4.66 -17.75
N ASN A 166 2.93 3.48 -17.71
CA ASN A 166 3.64 2.84 -18.84
C ASN A 166 4.84 3.63 -19.41
N ARG A 167 5.37 4.61 -18.64
CA ARG A 167 6.56 5.42 -18.97
C ARG A 167 7.75 5.16 -18.06
N ASN A 168 7.81 3.99 -17.44
CA ASN A 168 8.86 3.56 -16.48
C ASN A 168 9.00 4.45 -15.23
N VAL A 169 8.04 5.31 -14.91
CA VAL A 169 8.10 6.19 -13.71
C VAL A 169 8.20 5.35 -12.43
N CYS A 170 7.31 4.36 -12.26
CA CYS A 170 7.33 3.47 -11.08
C CYS A 170 8.66 2.73 -10.95
N LYS A 171 9.17 2.16 -12.05
CA LYS A 171 10.46 1.44 -12.05
C LYS A 171 11.62 2.35 -11.66
N THR A 172 11.63 3.58 -12.19
CA THR A 172 12.65 4.59 -11.85
C THR A 172 12.57 4.94 -10.37
N LEU A 173 11.36 5.28 -9.88
CA LEU A 173 11.14 5.66 -8.50
C LEU A 173 11.59 4.57 -7.52
N VAL A 174 11.13 3.33 -7.72
CA VAL A 174 11.48 2.20 -6.85
C VAL A 174 13.00 1.93 -6.89
N SER A 175 13.60 1.88 -8.09
CA SER A 175 15.04 1.61 -8.24
C SER A 175 15.90 2.67 -7.58
N GLU A 176 15.57 3.95 -7.78
CA GLU A 176 16.35 5.05 -7.18
C GLU A 176 16.20 5.08 -5.67
N VAL A 177 14.99 4.86 -5.13
CA VAL A 177 14.78 4.81 -3.68
C VAL A 177 15.55 3.64 -3.05
N ILE A 178 15.61 2.48 -3.69
CA ILE A 178 16.43 1.34 -3.20
C ILE A 178 17.91 1.74 -3.13
N LYS A 179 18.44 2.40 -4.16
CA LYS A 179 19.84 2.88 -4.17
C LYS A 179 20.10 3.90 -3.07
N LEU A 180 19.21 4.88 -2.93
CA LEU A 180 19.33 5.97 -1.94
C LEU A 180 19.19 5.49 -0.49
N THR A 181 18.64 4.30 -0.28
CA THR A 181 18.43 3.68 1.04
C THR A 181 19.28 2.42 1.23
N ALA A 182 20.32 2.24 0.42
CA ALA A 182 21.22 1.08 0.51
C ALA A 182 21.78 0.90 1.93
N GLY A 183 21.80 -0.34 2.41
CA GLY A 183 22.30 -0.69 3.75
C GLY A 183 21.32 -0.44 4.90
N GLN A 184 20.09 0.04 4.66
CA GLN A 184 19.10 0.28 5.72
C GLN A 184 18.21 -0.93 6.01
N SER A 185 18.22 -1.95 5.16
CA SER A 185 17.45 -3.19 5.36
C SER A 185 18.11 -4.39 4.71
N ASP A 186 17.83 -5.57 5.27
CA ASP A 186 18.24 -6.86 4.72
C ASP A 186 17.19 -7.42 3.77
N ARG A 187 15.96 -6.95 3.88
CA ARG A 187 14.83 -7.40 3.06
C ARG A 187 13.92 -6.23 2.70
N LEU A 188 13.57 -6.15 1.44
CA LEU A 188 12.57 -5.24 0.90
C LEU A 188 11.25 -5.98 0.71
N VAL A 189 10.13 -5.35 1.06
CA VAL A 189 8.79 -5.94 0.96
C VAL A 189 7.85 -5.01 0.20
N MET A 190 7.18 -5.56 -0.81
CA MET A 190 6.06 -4.97 -1.55
C MET A 190 4.78 -5.72 -1.25
N VAL A 191 3.67 -5.00 -1.19
CA VAL A 191 2.33 -5.58 -1.16
C VAL A 191 1.57 -5.01 -2.34
N ALA A 192 1.11 -5.89 -3.22
CA ALA A 192 0.43 -5.52 -4.46
C ALA A 192 -0.87 -6.30 -4.61
N ASP A 193 -1.94 -5.62 -5.02
CA ASP A 193 -3.22 -6.26 -5.35
C ASP A 193 -2.99 -7.34 -6.43
N GLU A 194 -3.50 -8.56 -6.18
CA GLU A 194 -3.36 -9.70 -7.09
C GLU A 194 -4.07 -9.47 -8.43
N SER A 195 -5.15 -8.69 -8.43
CA SER A 195 -5.90 -8.34 -9.64
C SER A 195 -5.21 -7.29 -10.52
N TYR A 196 -4.16 -6.64 -10.01
CA TYR A 196 -3.45 -5.55 -10.68
C TYR A 196 -2.05 -5.96 -11.13
N HIS A 197 -1.61 -5.49 -12.29
CA HIS A 197 -0.32 -5.91 -12.89
C HIS A 197 0.94 -5.40 -12.19
N ALA A 198 0.82 -4.70 -11.08
CA ALA A 198 1.98 -4.25 -10.31
C ALA A 198 2.86 -5.41 -9.80
N GLY A 199 2.26 -6.58 -9.51
CA GLY A 199 3.00 -7.78 -9.13
C GLY A 199 4.06 -8.18 -10.15
N ALA A 200 3.68 -8.30 -11.43
CA ALA A 200 4.60 -8.66 -12.51
C ALA A 200 5.73 -7.63 -12.70
N LEU A 201 5.46 -6.34 -12.45
CA LEU A 201 6.48 -5.29 -12.49
C LEU A 201 7.54 -5.54 -11.42
N TYR A 202 7.12 -5.85 -10.18
CA TYR A 202 8.04 -6.09 -9.06
C TYR A 202 8.80 -7.40 -9.22
N GLU A 203 8.18 -8.45 -9.74
CA GLU A 203 8.84 -9.72 -10.08
C GLU A 203 9.95 -9.51 -11.13
N ALA A 204 9.70 -8.67 -12.15
CA ALA A 204 10.71 -8.30 -13.13
C ALA A 204 11.90 -7.55 -12.49
N MET A 205 11.67 -6.81 -11.40
CA MET A 205 12.70 -6.15 -10.60
C MET A 205 13.45 -7.09 -9.64
N GLY A 206 13.06 -8.37 -9.54
CA GLY A 206 13.73 -9.36 -8.68
C GLY A 206 12.98 -9.70 -7.39
N PHE A 207 11.83 -9.10 -7.13
CA PHE A 207 10.99 -9.49 -6.01
C PHE A 207 10.37 -10.86 -6.25
N GLN A 208 10.23 -11.64 -5.19
CA GLN A 208 9.67 -13.00 -5.24
C GLN A 208 8.44 -13.10 -4.35
N LEU A 209 7.41 -13.79 -4.81
CA LEU A 209 6.21 -14.06 -4.03
C LEU A 209 6.56 -14.89 -2.79
N GLN A 210 6.22 -14.39 -1.61
CA GLN A 210 6.44 -15.06 -0.32
C GLN A 210 5.13 -15.56 0.29
N GLY A 211 4.02 -14.94 -0.03
CA GLY A 211 2.70 -15.26 0.50
C GLY A 211 1.68 -14.27 -0.01
N ARG A 212 0.51 -14.30 0.59
CA ARG A 212 -0.59 -13.39 0.29
C ARG A 212 -1.16 -12.82 1.58
N VAL A 213 -1.88 -11.73 1.47
CA VAL A 213 -2.75 -11.20 2.52
C VAL A 213 -4.14 -11.07 1.91
N ALA A 214 -5.11 -11.74 2.50
CA ALA A 214 -6.51 -11.51 2.19
C ALA A 214 -7.09 -10.50 3.17
N SER A 215 -7.98 -9.67 2.70
CA SER A 215 -8.68 -8.69 3.53
C SER A 215 -10.13 -8.52 3.12
N LEU A 216 -10.94 -8.17 4.10
CA LEU A 216 -12.34 -7.81 3.95
C LEU A 216 -12.51 -6.39 4.46
N CYS A 217 -13.26 -5.59 3.71
CA CYS A 217 -13.66 -4.27 4.15
C CYS A 217 -15.18 -4.11 3.96
N GLN A 218 -15.85 -3.62 4.98
CA GLN A 218 -17.23 -3.19 4.88
C GLN A 218 -17.32 -1.72 5.21
N GLU A 219 -17.71 -0.93 4.22
CA GLU A 219 -17.99 0.48 4.43
C GLU A 219 -19.39 0.68 5.06
N PRO A 220 -19.64 1.83 5.72
CA PRO A 220 -20.96 2.14 6.24
C PRO A 220 -21.98 2.12 5.08
N ARG A 221 -23.07 1.41 5.26
CA ARG A 221 -24.22 1.54 4.36
C ARG A 221 -24.86 2.90 4.62
N ASN A 222 -24.92 3.75 3.61
CA ASN A 222 -25.65 5.03 3.63
C ASN A 222 -27.14 4.80 3.86
#